data_c2fcec5d0c94dbdf08a25c80426490c9
#
_entry.id   c2fcec5d0c94dbdf08a25c80426490c9
#
_cell.length_a   1.000
_cell.length_b   1.000
_cell.length_c   1.000
_cell.angle_alpha   90.00
_cell.angle_beta   90.00
_cell.angle_gamma   90.00
#
_symmetry.space_group_name_H-M   'P 1'
#
loop_
_entity.id
_entity.type
_entity.pdbx_description
1 polymer ?
#
loop_
_entity_poly.entity_id
_entity_poly.type
_entity_poly.pdbx_seq_one_letter_code
_entity_poly.pdbx_strand_id
1 'polypeptide(L)'
;MSVTLKDFRADWCGPCKTQDPILEELEEDWGDRFELEKVDVDEQQDVANEYQVRSLPTLVVENEEGVVDRFVGVTQREDIEAALEEAGA
;
A
#
# COMPACT_ATOMS: atom_id res chain seq x y z
N MET A 1 6.85 -15.35 -7.61
CA MET A 1 6.02 -15.03 -6.43
C MET A 1 5.53 -13.60 -6.56
N SER A 2 4.27 -13.40 -6.25
CA SER A 2 3.66 -12.07 -6.38
C SER A 2 3.57 -11.37 -5.04
N VAL A 3 4.16 -10.18 -4.96
CA VAL A 3 4.02 -9.32 -3.79
C VAL A 3 3.29 -8.08 -4.23
N THR A 4 2.24 -7.73 -3.50
CA THR A 4 1.40 -6.56 -3.80
C THR A 4 1.41 -5.59 -2.63
N LEU A 5 1.55 -4.32 -2.96
CA LEU A 5 1.36 -3.23 -2.00
C LEU A 5 0.05 -2.55 -2.38
N LYS A 6 -0.96 -2.69 -1.53
CA LYS A 6 -2.24 -2.01 -1.72
C LYS A 6 -2.20 -0.68 -0.99
N ASP A 7 -2.52 0.39 -1.72
CA ASP A 7 -2.57 1.74 -1.19
C ASP A 7 -4.03 2.19 -1.13
N PHE A 8 -4.61 2.12 0.04
CA PHE A 8 -6.00 2.58 0.26
C PHE A 8 -5.99 4.09 0.46
N ARG A 9 -6.64 4.80 -0.45
CA ARG A 9 -6.58 6.25 -0.54
C ARG A 9 -7.90 6.85 -1.01
N ALA A 10 -7.98 8.17 -0.97
CA ALA A 10 -9.10 8.92 -1.54
C ALA A 10 -8.59 10.28 -2.02
N ASP A 11 -9.30 10.87 -2.98
CA ASP A 11 -8.89 12.17 -3.56
C ASP A 11 -8.92 13.31 -2.56
N TRP A 12 -9.81 13.23 -1.57
CA TRP A 12 -9.94 14.27 -0.53
C TRP A 12 -8.93 14.10 0.61
N CYS A 13 -8.14 13.07 0.61
CA CYS A 13 -7.23 12.73 1.70
C CYS A 13 -5.90 13.47 1.55
N GLY A 14 -5.66 14.46 2.42
CA GLY A 14 -4.41 15.21 2.45
C GLY A 14 -3.17 14.34 2.67
N PRO A 15 -3.16 13.51 3.74
CA PRO A 15 -2.01 12.62 4.00
C PRO A 15 -1.72 11.64 2.86
N CYS A 16 -2.74 11.23 2.10
CA CYS A 16 -2.54 10.38 0.94
C CYS A 16 -1.66 11.05 -0.11
N LYS A 17 -1.78 12.37 -0.24
CA LYS A 17 -0.98 13.13 -1.20
C LYS A 17 0.49 13.20 -0.77
N THR A 18 0.75 13.15 0.53
CA THR A 18 2.11 13.05 1.06
C THR A 18 2.68 11.65 0.81
N GLN A 19 1.83 10.63 0.90
CA GLN A 19 2.24 9.25 0.65
C GLN A 19 2.57 8.99 -0.81
N ASP A 20 1.87 9.64 -1.74
CA ASP A 20 2.02 9.39 -3.17
C ASP A 20 3.46 9.48 -3.68
N PRO A 21 4.22 10.56 -3.43
CA PRO A 21 5.59 10.62 -3.95
C PRO A 21 6.51 9.56 -3.35
N ILE A 22 6.27 9.14 -2.11
CA ILE A 22 7.05 8.08 -1.48
C ILE A 22 6.86 6.77 -2.24
N LEU A 23 5.60 6.46 -2.57
CA LEU A 23 5.27 5.24 -3.30
C LEU A 23 5.76 5.28 -4.74
N GLU A 24 5.65 6.43 -5.39
CA GLU A 24 6.10 6.59 -6.77
C GLU A 24 7.61 6.39 -6.89
N GLU A 25 8.38 6.97 -5.96
CA GLU A 25 9.82 6.80 -5.93
C GLU A 25 10.20 5.34 -5.69
N LEU A 26 9.50 4.68 -4.77
CA LEU A 26 9.73 3.28 -4.46
C LEU A 26 9.43 2.40 -5.68
N GLU A 27 8.31 2.66 -6.34
CA GLU A 27 7.91 1.91 -7.53
C GLU A 27 8.94 2.07 -8.65
N GLU A 28 9.44 3.28 -8.82
CA GLU A 28 10.46 3.57 -9.82
C GLU A 28 11.75 2.80 -9.56
N ASP A 29 12.18 2.76 -8.30
CA ASP A 29 13.45 2.12 -7.92
C ASP A 29 13.36 0.59 -7.90
N TRP A 30 12.22 0.05 -7.46
CA TRP A 30 12.05 -1.40 -7.31
C TRP A 30 11.51 -2.08 -8.56
N GLY A 31 10.92 -1.30 -9.48
CA GLY A 31 10.42 -1.82 -10.75
C GLY A 31 9.34 -2.88 -10.53
N ASP A 32 9.51 -4.02 -11.20
CA ASP A 32 8.51 -5.09 -11.17
C ASP A 32 8.73 -6.12 -10.06
N ARG A 33 9.55 -5.78 -9.06
CA ARG A 33 9.72 -6.66 -7.88
C ARG A 33 8.45 -6.75 -7.04
N PHE A 34 7.56 -5.76 -7.16
CA PHE A 34 6.26 -5.80 -6.51
C PHE A 34 5.24 -5.05 -7.38
N GLU A 35 3.97 -5.28 -7.10
CA GLU A 35 2.88 -4.60 -7.79
C GLU A 35 2.28 -3.56 -6.84
N LEU A 36 2.14 -2.32 -7.33
CA LEU A 36 1.46 -1.26 -6.57
C LEU A 36 0.02 -1.19 -7.06
N GLU A 37 -0.91 -1.42 -6.15
CA GLU A 37 -2.33 -1.37 -6.46
C GLU A 37 -2.98 -0.27 -5.65
N LYS A 38 -3.42 0.80 -6.33
CA LYS A 38 -4.10 1.91 -5.67
C LYS A 38 -5.58 1.60 -5.59
N VAL A 39 -6.13 1.68 -4.39
CA VAL A 39 -7.54 1.40 -4.13
C VAL A 39 -8.20 2.69 -3.63
N ASP A 40 -9.06 3.28 -4.46
CA ASP A 40 -9.86 4.43 -4.06
C ASP A 40 -11.03 3.93 -3.23
N VAL A 41 -11.07 4.30 -1.95
CA VAL A 41 -12.07 3.76 -1.02
C VAL A 41 -13.48 4.23 -1.34
N ASP A 42 -13.62 5.34 -2.04
CA ASP A 42 -14.95 5.83 -2.45
C ASP A 42 -15.50 5.02 -3.61
N GLU A 43 -14.62 4.55 -4.49
CA GLU A 43 -15.01 3.75 -5.65
C GLU A 43 -15.08 2.25 -5.33
N GLN A 44 -14.25 1.79 -4.41
CA GLN A 44 -14.13 0.38 -4.06
C GLN A 44 -14.38 0.17 -2.56
N GLN A 45 -15.56 0.57 -2.11
CA GLN A 45 -15.93 0.46 -0.70
C GLN A 45 -15.93 -0.98 -0.20
N ASP A 46 -16.28 -1.93 -1.06
CA ASP A 46 -16.29 -3.34 -0.72
C ASP A 46 -14.88 -3.86 -0.40
N VAL A 47 -13.88 -3.43 -1.18
CA VAL A 47 -12.50 -3.83 -0.93
C VAL A 47 -12.00 -3.21 0.37
N ALA A 48 -12.29 -1.92 0.59
CA ALA A 48 -11.91 -1.23 1.83
C ALA A 48 -12.52 -1.92 3.05
N ASN A 49 -13.78 -2.33 2.95
CA ASN A 49 -14.46 -3.03 4.04
C ASN A 49 -13.85 -4.41 4.29
N GLU A 50 -13.49 -5.11 3.23
CA GLU A 50 -12.86 -6.43 3.33
C GLU A 50 -11.55 -6.35 4.11
N TYR A 51 -10.78 -5.29 3.90
CA TYR A 51 -9.50 -5.09 4.60
C TYR A 51 -9.67 -4.28 5.88
N GLN A 52 -10.89 -3.93 6.26
CA GLN A 52 -11.21 -3.19 7.49
C GLN A 52 -10.46 -1.87 7.57
N VAL A 53 -10.39 -1.16 6.45
CA VAL A 53 -9.73 0.14 6.38
C VAL A 53 -10.62 1.21 7.01
N ARG A 54 -10.09 1.93 8.01
CA ARG A 54 -10.83 2.96 8.73
C ARG A 54 -10.17 4.33 8.70
N SER A 55 -8.90 4.37 8.32
CA SER A 55 -8.13 5.61 8.23
C SER A 55 -7.33 5.60 6.95
N LEU A 56 -7.01 6.78 6.42
CA LEU A 56 -6.27 6.90 5.18
C LEU A 56 -5.02 7.76 5.38
N PRO A 57 -3.92 7.45 4.71
CA PRO A 57 -3.76 6.24 3.90
C PRO A 57 -3.60 4.99 4.77
N THR A 58 -3.95 3.84 4.21
CA THR A 58 -3.62 2.54 4.80
C THR A 58 -2.89 1.75 3.73
N LEU A 59 -1.73 1.22 4.07
CA LEU A 59 -0.92 0.40 3.17
C LEU A 59 -0.97 -1.05 3.65
N VAL A 60 -1.18 -1.97 2.72
CA VAL A 60 -1.20 -3.39 3.02
C VAL A 60 -0.22 -4.09 2.09
N VAL A 61 0.73 -4.81 2.67
CA VAL A 61 1.66 -5.64 1.92
C VAL A 61 1.17 -7.08 2.01
N GLU A 62 0.97 -7.71 0.87
CA GLU A 62 0.46 -9.08 0.84
C GLU A 62 1.15 -9.91 -0.24
N ASN A 63 1.08 -11.22 -0.09
CA ASN A 63 1.57 -12.19 -1.07
C ASN A 63 0.57 -13.35 -1.16
N GLU A 64 0.96 -14.47 -1.77
CA GLU A 64 0.06 -15.60 -1.95
C GLU A 64 -0.40 -16.21 -0.62
N GLU A 65 0.33 -15.98 0.46
CA GLU A 65 -0.02 -16.50 1.77
C GLU A 65 -0.94 -15.58 2.56
N GLY A 66 -1.17 -14.37 2.07
CA GLY A 66 -2.03 -13.38 2.71
C GLY A 66 -1.32 -12.11 3.09
N VAL A 67 -1.88 -11.39 4.06
CA VAL A 67 -1.33 -10.11 4.50
C VAL A 67 -0.07 -10.35 5.33
N VAL A 68 1.01 -9.67 4.93
CA VAL A 68 2.30 -9.76 5.62
C VAL A 68 2.46 -8.61 6.60
N ASP A 69 2.04 -7.39 6.19
CA ASP A 69 2.14 -6.23 7.06
C ASP A 69 1.10 -5.19 6.67
N ARG A 70 0.84 -4.27 7.60
CA ARG A 70 -0.18 -3.24 7.44
C ARG A 70 0.28 -1.97 8.14
N PHE A 71 0.18 -0.83 7.46
CA PHE A 71 0.56 0.47 8.01
C PHE A 71 -0.61 1.43 7.91
N VAL A 72 -0.87 2.16 8.96
CA VAL A 72 -1.93 3.17 9.01
C VAL A 72 -1.27 4.54 9.14
N GLY A 73 -1.62 5.45 8.22
CA GLY A 73 -1.02 6.78 8.15
C GLY A 73 0.18 6.82 7.23
N VAL A 74 0.74 8.01 7.07
CA VAL A 74 1.91 8.19 6.18
C VAL A 74 3.06 7.33 6.69
N THR A 75 3.60 6.51 5.79
CA THR A 75 4.65 5.55 6.12
C THR A 75 5.88 5.83 5.26
N GLN A 76 7.04 5.86 5.89
CA GLN A 76 8.27 6.16 5.20
C GLN A 76 8.76 4.95 4.40
N ARG A 77 9.56 5.25 3.40
CA ARG A 77 10.02 4.25 2.44
C ARG A 77 10.72 3.06 3.10
N GLU A 78 11.54 3.31 4.12
CA GLU A 78 12.32 2.26 4.77
C GLU A 78 11.45 1.18 5.39
N ASP A 79 10.35 1.59 6.01
CA ASP A 79 9.42 0.65 6.63
C ASP A 79 8.70 -0.19 5.57
N ILE A 80 8.33 0.45 4.46
CA ILE A 80 7.66 -0.25 3.37
C ILE A 80 8.62 -1.25 2.73
N GLU A 81 9.86 -0.86 2.50
CA GLU A 81 10.86 -1.74 1.91
C GLU A 81 11.08 -3.00 2.76
N ALA A 82 11.17 -2.82 4.08
CA ALA A 82 11.34 -3.95 4.98
C ALA A 82 10.18 -4.94 4.88
N ALA A 83 8.96 -4.42 4.79
CA ALA A 83 7.77 -5.26 4.65
C ALA A 83 7.73 -5.98 3.30
N LEU A 84 8.14 -5.29 2.23
CA LEU A 84 8.20 -5.90 0.91
C LEU A 84 9.22 -7.04 0.87
N GLU A 85 10.36 -6.84 1.48
CA GLU A 85 11.40 -7.88 1.56
C GLU A 85 10.91 -9.07 2.38
N GLU A 86 10.23 -8.81 3.48
CA GLU A 86 9.64 -9.86 4.31
C GLU A 86 8.61 -10.67 3.52
N ALA A 87 7.88 -10.03 2.62
CA ALA A 87 6.89 -10.67 1.78
C ALA A 87 7.49 -11.48 0.62
N GLY A 88 8.78 -11.28 0.34
CA GLY A 88 9.48 -12.02 -0.69
C GLY A 88 9.84 -11.21 -1.94
N ALA A 89 9.66 -9.90 -1.88
CA ALA A 89 9.98 -9.05 -3.03
C ALA A 89 11.49 -8.86 -3.21
#